data_ba696c674a13cb2934ecfc4b757e829d
#
_entry.id   ba696c674a13cb2934ecfc4b757e829d
#
_cell.length_a   1.000
_cell.length_b   1.000
_cell.length_c   1.000
_cell.angle_alpha   90.00
_cell.angle_beta   90.00
_cell.angle_gamma   90.00
#
_symmetry.space_group_name_H-M   'P 1'
#
loop_
_entity.id
_entity.type
_entity.pdbx_description
1 polymer ?
#
loop_
_entity_poly.entity_id
_entity_poly.type
_entity_poly.pdbx_seq_one_letter_code
_entity_poly.pdbx_strand_id
1 'polypeptide(L)'
;MTEPSPSLPSGCVLRPACAKDIWSIRTLVLSAKLDPTQLRWSQFWIIECEGRIVACGQLRSFSGAQELGSLVVAPAWRDRGLGSFLAKHLIQEATQPLYLECLGNRLARFYTRLGFVAIAWQDLPKSLKWKFGISQLASRLLPMLSVNIMQYQKTNL
;
A
#
# COMPACT_ATOMS: atom_id res chain seq x y z
N MET A 1 -11.56 16.89 20.04
CA MET A 1 -12.42 16.60 18.86
C MET A 1 -11.83 15.39 18.16
N THR A 2 -12.44 14.25 18.35
CA THR A 2 -12.11 13.04 17.59
C THR A 2 -12.60 13.26 16.16
N GLU A 3 -11.67 13.28 15.18
CA GLU A 3 -12.07 13.20 13.79
C GLU A 3 -12.94 11.95 13.59
N PRO A 4 -14.08 12.05 12.91
CA PRO A 4 -14.90 10.89 12.65
C PRO A 4 -14.04 9.87 11.89
N SER A 5 -14.00 8.65 12.40
CA SER A 5 -13.34 7.54 11.72
C SER A 5 -13.90 7.48 10.29
N PRO A 6 -13.04 7.45 9.27
CA PRO A 6 -13.52 7.36 7.90
C PRO A 6 -14.37 6.10 7.76
N SER A 7 -15.65 6.28 7.52
CA SER A 7 -16.57 5.19 7.23
C SER A 7 -16.60 4.94 5.73
N LEU A 8 -16.80 3.68 5.34
CA LEU A 8 -17.00 3.36 3.94
C LEU A 8 -18.30 3.98 3.43
N PRO A 9 -18.32 4.41 2.15
CA PRO A 9 -19.57 4.82 1.51
C PRO A 9 -20.63 3.71 1.55
N SER A 10 -21.89 4.11 1.52
CA SER A 10 -23.00 3.15 1.43
C SER A 10 -22.84 2.23 0.22
N GLY A 11 -23.12 0.95 0.39
CA GLY A 11 -22.93 -0.07 -0.66
C GLY A 11 -21.51 -0.56 -0.85
N CYS A 12 -20.56 -0.08 -0.04
CA CYS A 12 -19.17 -0.54 -0.07
C CYS A 12 -18.86 -1.44 1.13
N VAL A 13 -18.06 -2.48 0.90
CA VAL A 13 -17.57 -3.40 1.93
C VAL A 13 -16.06 -3.60 1.81
N LEU A 14 -15.40 -3.68 2.96
CA LEU A 14 -14.01 -4.11 3.06
C LEU A 14 -13.99 -5.62 3.34
N ARG A 15 -13.24 -6.36 2.56
CA ARG A 15 -13.07 -7.81 2.78
C ARG A 15 -11.70 -8.31 2.31
N PRO A 16 -11.21 -9.44 2.83
CA PRO A 16 -10.07 -10.10 2.22
C PRO A 16 -10.42 -10.55 0.80
N ALA A 17 -9.42 -10.53 -0.08
CA ALA A 17 -9.58 -11.04 -1.43
C ALA A 17 -9.69 -12.56 -1.45
N CYS A 18 -10.32 -13.10 -2.47
CA CYS A 18 -10.33 -14.53 -2.75
C CYS A 18 -9.80 -14.81 -4.16
N ALA A 19 -9.61 -16.07 -4.50
CA ALA A 19 -8.94 -16.46 -5.75
C ALA A 19 -9.58 -15.85 -7.01
N LYS A 20 -10.91 -15.73 -7.05
CA LYS A 20 -11.64 -15.14 -8.19
C LYS A 20 -11.35 -13.65 -8.41
N ASP A 21 -10.88 -12.95 -7.38
CA ASP A 21 -10.65 -11.49 -7.44
C ASP A 21 -9.33 -11.13 -8.16
N ILE A 22 -8.46 -12.10 -8.41
CA ILE A 22 -7.09 -11.85 -8.90
C ILE A 22 -7.06 -11.05 -10.22
N TRP A 23 -8.00 -11.28 -11.12
CA TRP A 23 -8.05 -10.57 -12.40
C TRP A 23 -8.44 -9.11 -12.23
N SER A 24 -9.41 -8.82 -11.37
CA SER A 24 -9.79 -7.44 -11.03
C SER A 24 -8.65 -6.71 -10.32
N ILE A 25 -7.95 -7.39 -9.40
CA ILE A 25 -6.77 -6.85 -8.72
C ILE A 25 -5.67 -6.51 -9.74
N ARG A 26 -5.35 -7.43 -10.65
CA ARG A 26 -4.35 -7.19 -11.71
C ARG A 26 -4.71 -6.00 -12.58
N THR A 27 -5.96 -5.89 -12.97
CA THR A 27 -6.45 -4.77 -13.78
C THR A 27 -6.25 -3.44 -13.05
N LEU A 28 -6.59 -3.36 -11.75
CA LEU A 28 -6.36 -2.15 -10.94
C LEU A 28 -4.87 -1.81 -10.85
N VAL A 29 -4.03 -2.79 -10.52
CA VAL A 29 -2.58 -2.60 -10.35
C VAL A 29 -1.94 -2.13 -11.65
N LEU A 30 -2.29 -2.75 -12.78
CA LEU A 30 -1.79 -2.35 -14.10
C LEU A 30 -2.26 -0.95 -14.50
N SER A 31 -3.52 -0.60 -14.19
CA SER A 31 -4.06 0.73 -14.48
C SER A 31 -3.32 1.84 -13.74
N ALA A 32 -2.78 1.53 -12.57
CA ALA A 32 -1.96 2.43 -11.76
C ALA A 32 -0.46 2.40 -12.14
N LYS A 33 -0.09 1.66 -13.17
CA LYS A 33 1.30 1.46 -13.61
C LYS A 33 2.22 0.90 -12.52
N LEU A 34 1.68 0.08 -11.64
CA LEU A 34 2.43 -0.62 -10.60
C LEU A 34 2.88 -1.99 -11.11
N ASP A 35 3.88 -2.55 -10.41
CA ASP A 35 4.42 -3.86 -10.73
C ASP A 35 3.39 -4.99 -10.52
N PRO A 36 3.01 -5.76 -11.57
CA PRO A 36 2.04 -6.83 -11.47
C PRO A 36 2.66 -8.19 -11.11
N THR A 37 3.98 -8.27 -10.86
CA THR A 37 4.70 -9.56 -10.80
C THR A 37 4.55 -10.32 -9.49
N GLN A 38 4.21 -9.65 -8.38
CA GLN A 38 4.16 -10.27 -7.06
C GLN A 38 2.74 -10.25 -6.46
N LEU A 39 1.75 -10.45 -7.29
CA LEU A 39 0.36 -10.40 -6.85
C LEU A 39 -0.10 -11.79 -6.39
N ARG A 40 -0.27 -11.93 -5.08
CA ARG A 40 -0.87 -13.10 -4.44
C ARG A 40 -2.19 -12.69 -3.82
N TRP A 41 -3.31 -13.19 -4.33
CA TRP A 41 -4.65 -12.78 -3.87
C TRP A 41 -4.80 -12.95 -2.35
N SER A 42 -4.22 -13.98 -1.75
CA SER A 42 -4.28 -14.25 -0.31
C SER A 42 -3.64 -13.18 0.58
N GLN A 43 -2.87 -12.26 0.01
CA GLN A 43 -2.23 -11.15 0.71
C GLN A 43 -2.98 -9.82 0.51
N PHE A 44 -4.08 -9.83 -0.23
CA PHE A 44 -4.85 -8.63 -0.54
C PHE A 44 -6.07 -8.45 0.34
N TRP A 45 -6.30 -7.20 0.68
CA TRP A 45 -7.60 -6.68 1.10
C TRP A 45 -8.17 -5.80 0.00
N ILE A 46 -9.48 -5.84 -0.15
CA ILE A 46 -10.17 -5.11 -1.21
C ILE A 46 -11.36 -4.34 -0.65
N ILE A 47 -11.72 -3.26 -1.34
CA ILE A 47 -13.00 -2.58 -1.16
C ILE A 47 -13.84 -2.87 -2.39
N GLU A 48 -14.99 -3.46 -2.14
CA GLU A 48 -15.99 -3.76 -3.15
C GLU A 48 -17.19 -2.83 -2.97
N CYS A 49 -17.58 -2.13 -4.01
CA CYS A 49 -18.74 -1.26 -4.02
C CYS A 49 -19.68 -1.72 -5.15
N GLU A 50 -20.93 -2.00 -4.79
CA GLU A 50 -21.95 -2.44 -5.74
C GLU A 50 -21.50 -3.61 -6.63
N GLY A 51 -20.83 -4.58 -6.03
CA GLY A 51 -20.33 -5.78 -6.72
C GLY A 51 -19.06 -5.56 -7.56
N ARG A 52 -18.42 -4.39 -7.50
CA ARG A 52 -17.18 -4.09 -8.22
C ARG A 52 -16.04 -3.81 -7.26
N ILE A 53 -14.88 -4.36 -7.52
CA ILE A 53 -13.66 -4.04 -6.78
C ILE A 53 -13.16 -2.67 -7.22
N VAL A 54 -13.18 -1.71 -6.29
CA VAL A 54 -12.80 -0.32 -6.54
C VAL A 54 -11.49 0.09 -5.89
N ALA A 55 -10.99 -0.72 -4.94
CA ALA A 55 -9.69 -0.51 -4.32
C ALA A 55 -9.09 -1.85 -3.90
N CYS A 56 -7.78 -1.92 -3.89
CA CYS A 56 -7.02 -3.05 -3.38
C CYS A 56 -5.75 -2.58 -2.67
N GLY A 57 -5.24 -3.41 -1.77
CA GLY A 57 -3.96 -3.20 -1.11
C GLY A 57 -3.40 -4.54 -0.64
N GLN A 58 -2.09 -4.69 -0.70
CA GLN A 58 -1.40 -5.93 -0.39
C GLN A 58 -0.51 -5.76 0.85
N LEU A 59 -0.57 -6.75 1.72
CA LEU A 59 0.34 -6.90 2.85
C LEU A 59 1.22 -8.11 2.58
N ARG A 60 2.46 -7.87 2.16
CA ARG A 60 3.44 -8.93 1.87
C ARG A 60 4.25 -9.24 3.11
N SER A 61 4.48 -10.54 3.37
CA SER A 61 5.27 -11.00 4.50
C SER A 61 6.65 -11.45 4.06
N PHE A 62 7.65 -10.99 4.81
CA PHE A 62 9.06 -11.36 4.67
C PHE A 62 9.60 -11.82 6.03
N SER A 63 10.82 -12.33 6.07
CA SER A 63 11.46 -12.70 7.33
C SER A 63 11.65 -11.45 8.22
N GLY A 64 10.91 -11.39 9.33
CA GLY A 64 10.99 -10.31 10.31
C GLY A 64 10.44 -8.95 9.87
N ALA A 65 9.73 -8.87 8.74
CA ALA A 65 9.18 -7.63 8.21
C ALA A 65 7.96 -7.87 7.32
N GLN A 66 7.16 -6.83 7.15
CA GLN A 66 6.04 -6.81 6.19
C GLN A 66 6.13 -5.56 5.31
N GLU A 67 5.55 -5.64 4.13
CA GLU A 67 5.47 -4.53 3.18
C GLU A 67 4.03 -4.26 2.80
N LEU A 68 3.63 -2.99 2.93
CA LEU A 68 2.41 -2.48 2.35
C LEU A 68 2.68 -2.13 0.88
N GLY A 69 2.03 -2.81 -0.03
CA GLY A 69 2.24 -2.61 -1.46
C GLY A 69 0.95 -2.65 -2.26
N SER A 70 1.05 -2.30 -3.52
CA SER A 70 -0.05 -2.37 -4.48
C SER A 70 -1.34 -1.70 -3.99
N LEU A 71 -1.23 -0.59 -3.25
CA LEU A 71 -2.38 0.19 -2.79
C LEU A 71 -2.91 1.04 -3.96
N VAL A 72 -4.08 0.69 -4.44
CA VAL A 72 -4.70 1.33 -5.61
C VAL A 72 -6.17 1.60 -5.34
N VAL A 73 -6.62 2.79 -5.72
CA VAL A 73 -8.04 3.15 -5.80
C VAL A 73 -8.37 3.45 -7.26
N ALA A 74 -9.45 2.86 -7.76
CA ALA A 74 -9.95 3.13 -9.11
C ALA A 74 -10.17 4.64 -9.32
N PRO A 75 -9.82 5.21 -10.49
CA PRO A 75 -9.89 6.66 -10.71
C PRO A 75 -11.24 7.29 -10.37
N ALA A 76 -12.34 6.65 -10.74
CA ALA A 76 -13.70 7.14 -10.46
C ALA A 76 -14.06 7.15 -8.96
N TRP A 77 -13.28 6.50 -8.11
CA TRP A 77 -13.51 6.35 -6.69
C TRP A 77 -12.48 7.07 -5.81
N ARG A 78 -11.56 7.80 -6.43
CA ARG A 78 -10.55 8.61 -5.72
C ARG A 78 -11.19 9.80 -5.00
N ASP A 79 -10.44 10.38 -4.07
CA ASP A 79 -10.84 11.55 -3.27
C ASP A 79 -12.08 11.33 -2.40
N ARG A 80 -12.37 10.08 -2.07
CA ARG A 80 -13.46 9.66 -1.17
C ARG A 80 -12.97 9.00 0.12
N GLY A 81 -11.65 9.07 0.40
CA GLY A 81 -11.04 8.50 1.59
C GLY A 81 -10.81 6.99 1.56
N LEU A 82 -11.08 6.29 0.45
CA LEU A 82 -10.93 4.83 0.37
C LEU A 82 -9.49 4.37 0.53
N GLY A 83 -8.53 5.09 -0.05
CA GLY A 83 -7.11 4.78 0.08
C GLY A 83 -6.63 4.87 1.52
N SER A 84 -7.01 5.92 2.24
CA SER A 84 -6.69 6.08 3.67
C SER A 84 -7.36 5.02 4.52
N PHE A 85 -8.62 4.70 4.24
CA PHE A 85 -9.36 3.66 4.95
C PHE A 85 -8.68 2.29 4.81
N LEU A 86 -8.35 1.91 3.59
CA LEU A 86 -7.72 0.63 3.30
C LEU A 86 -6.29 0.57 3.87
N ALA A 87 -5.50 1.65 3.74
CA ALA A 87 -4.16 1.71 4.31
C ALA A 87 -4.18 1.57 5.83
N LYS A 88 -5.09 2.24 6.52
CA LYS A 88 -5.26 2.11 7.98
C LYS A 88 -5.60 0.68 8.38
N HIS A 89 -6.47 0.01 7.62
CA HIS A 89 -6.80 -1.39 7.87
C HIS A 89 -5.56 -2.29 7.70
N LEU A 90 -4.80 -2.14 6.63
CA LEU A 90 -3.57 -2.91 6.41
C LEU A 90 -2.51 -2.67 7.50
N ILE A 91 -2.41 -1.44 8.00
CA ILE A 91 -1.55 -1.11 9.14
C ILE A 91 -1.98 -1.89 10.40
N GLN A 92 -3.29 -1.99 10.65
CA GLN A 92 -3.83 -2.74 11.78
C GLN A 92 -3.62 -4.25 11.66
N GLU A 93 -3.69 -4.79 10.44
CA GLU A 93 -3.45 -6.20 10.15
C GLU A 93 -1.97 -6.59 10.24
N ALA A 94 -1.06 -5.63 10.15
CA ALA A 94 0.37 -5.91 10.19
C ALA A 94 0.81 -6.43 11.56
N THR A 95 1.54 -7.55 11.57
CA THR A 95 2.04 -8.23 12.76
C THR A 95 3.55 -8.10 12.95
N GLN A 96 4.24 -7.56 11.96
CA GLN A 96 5.69 -7.34 11.93
C GLN A 96 5.98 -5.87 11.59
N PRO A 97 7.22 -5.38 11.80
CA PRO A 97 7.61 -4.05 11.35
C PRO A 97 7.22 -3.84 9.89
N LEU A 98 6.50 -2.75 9.62
CA LEU A 98 5.86 -2.48 8.34
C LEU A 98 6.61 -1.40 7.57
N TYR A 99 6.91 -1.71 6.32
CA TYR A 99 7.66 -0.86 5.41
C TYR A 99 6.87 -0.66 4.12
N LEU A 100 7.22 0.37 3.38
CA LEU A 100 6.75 0.57 2.02
C LEU A 100 7.78 1.33 1.18
N GLU A 101 7.57 1.27 -0.10
CA GLU A 101 8.25 2.07 -1.09
C GLU A 101 7.22 2.84 -1.91
N CYS A 102 7.43 4.13 -2.12
CA CYS A 102 6.54 4.94 -2.93
C CYS A 102 7.30 5.93 -3.82
N LEU A 103 6.66 6.30 -4.92
CA LEU A 103 7.20 7.25 -5.89
C LEU A 103 6.63 8.64 -5.65
N GLY A 104 7.55 9.61 -5.58
CA GLY A 104 7.23 11.03 -5.53
C GLY A 104 6.77 11.54 -4.17
N ASN A 105 6.81 12.86 -4.04
CA ASN A 105 6.52 13.55 -2.78
C ASN A 105 5.03 13.53 -2.40
N ARG A 106 4.14 13.40 -3.38
CA ARG A 106 2.69 13.36 -3.12
C ARG A 106 2.32 12.10 -2.33
N LEU A 107 2.81 10.94 -2.76
CA LEU A 107 2.59 9.67 -2.05
C LEU A 107 3.32 9.65 -0.71
N ALA A 108 4.56 10.15 -0.65
CA ALA A 108 5.28 10.25 0.61
C ALA A 108 4.49 11.07 1.65
N ARG A 109 3.91 12.19 1.27
CA ARG A 109 3.04 13.00 2.16
C ARG A 109 1.77 12.25 2.58
N PHE A 110 1.17 11.50 1.68
CA PHE A 110 0.01 10.67 2.00
C PHE A 110 0.36 9.65 3.11
N TYR A 111 1.46 8.92 2.96
CA TYR A 111 1.89 7.92 3.93
C TYR A 111 2.41 8.55 5.24
N THR A 112 3.03 9.73 5.17
CA THR A 112 3.45 10.47 6.38
C THR A 112 2.24 10.79 7.27
N ARG A 113 1.12 11.21 6.69
CA ARG A 113 -0.12 11.44 7.45
C ARG A 113 -0.68 10.18 8.11
N LEU A 114 -0.32 9.00 7.62
CA LEU A 114 -0.72 7.72 8.19
C LEU A 114 0.25 7.18 9.24
N GLY A 115 1.35 7.88 9.51
CA GLY A 115 2.33 7.49 10.53
C GLY A 115 3.61 6.84 9.98
N PHE A 116 3.81 6.86 8.66
CA PHE A 116 5.08 6.44 8.08
C PHE A 116 6.11 7.55 8.12
N VAL A 117 7.36 7.18 8.32
CA VAL A 117 8.51 8.08 8.28
C VAL A 117 9.53 7.57 7.26
N ALA A 118 10.19 8.49 6.58
CA ALA A 118 11.27 8.14 5.66
C ALA A 118 12.44 7.52 6.44
N ILE A 119 13.01 6.45 5.90
CA ILE A 119 14.19 5.79 6.46
C ILE A 119 15.31 5.71 5.41
N ALA A 120 16.54 5.58 5.91
CA ALA A 120 17.69 5.36 5.05
C ALA A 120 17.75 3.89 4.61
N TRP A 121 18.42 3.65 3.47
CA TRP A 121 18.66 2.30 2.96
C TRP A 121 19.30 1.37 4.00
N GLN A 122 20.23 1.90 4.81
CA GLN A 122 20.95 1.15 5.84
C GLN A 122 20.00 0.56 6.90
N ASP A 123 18.90 1.24 7.18
CA ASP A 123 17.94 0.88 8.24
C ASP A 123 16.89 -0.15 7.74
N LEU A 124 16.91 -0.46 6.45
CA LEU A 124 16.00 -1.43 5.86
C LEU A 124 16.43 -2.87 6.21
N PRO A 125 15.48 -3.74 6.63
CA PRO A 125 15.79 -5.14 6.88
C PRO A 125 16.39 -5.84 5.64
N LYS A 126 17.31 -6.78 5.86
CA LYS A 126 17.96 -7.52 4.77
C LYS A 126 16.97 -8.23 3.85
N SER A 127 15.87 -8.75 4.41
CA SER A 127 14.82 -9.43 3.66
C SER A 127 14.12 -8.52 2.64
N LEU A 128 14.07 -7.21 2.88
CA LEU A 128 13.50 -6.22 1.98
C LEU A 128 14.54 -5.57 1.06
N LYS A 129 15.82 -5.56 1.43
CA LYS A 129 16.88 -4.95 0.62
C LYS A 129 16.98 -5.55 -0.77
N TRP A 130 16.81 -6.84 -0.89
CA TRP A 130 16.81 -7.51 -2.19
C TRP A 130 15.69 -6.96 -3.10
N LYS A 131 14.49 -6.86 -2.57
CA LYS A 131 13.33 -6.40 -3.33
C LYS A 131 13.42 -4.92 -3.69
N PHE A 132 13.73 -4.07 -2.70
CA PHE A 132 13.81 -2.62 -2.91
C PHE A 132 15.07 -2.18 -3.63
N GLY A 133 16.10 -3.02 -3.67
CA GLY A 133 17.36 -2.73 -4.35
C GLY A 133 17.21 -2.48 -5.84
N ILE A 134 16.32 -3.17 -6.51
CA ILE A 134 16.03 -3.00 -7.94
C ILE A 134 15.44 -1.60 -8.19
N SER A 135 14.48 -1.17 -7.38
CA SER A 135 13.87 0.16 -7.51
C SER A 135 14.86 1.28 -7.17
N GLN A 136 15.70 1.08 -6.17
CA GLN A 136 16.76 2.04 -5.81
C GLN A 136 17.80 2.18 -6.93
N LEU A 137 18.19 1.09 -7.57
CA LEU A 137 19.08 1.14 -8.71
C LEU A 137 18.44 1.89 -9.89
N ALA A 138 17.18 1.62 -10.18
CA ALA A 138 16.44 2.32 -11.22
C ALA A 138 16.35 3.83 -10.94
N SER A 139 16.13 4.25 -9.68
CA SER A 139 16.08 5.65 -9.29
C SER A 139 17.42 6.39 -9.47
N ARG A 140 18.54 5.68 -9.33
CA ARG A 140 19.88 6.24 -9.60
C ARG A 140 20.12 6.46 -11.09
N LEU A 141 19.58 5.57 -11.94
CA LEU A 141 19.68 5.66 -13.39
C LEU A 141 18.72 6.68 -14.00
N LEU A 142 17.59 6.92 -13.34
CA LEU A 142 16.54 7.86 -13.75
C LEU A 142 16.28 8.87 -12.62
N PRO A 143 17.05 9.96 -12.54
CA PRO A 143 16.97 10.94 -11.44
C PRO A 143 15.58 11.58 -11.26
N MET A 144 14.70 11.47 -12.25
CA MET A 144 13.32 11.96 -12.19
C MET A 144 12.41 11.05 -11.33
N LEU A 145 12.85 9.83 -10.99
CA LEU A 145 12.12 8.90 -10.15
C LEU A 145 12.58 9.10 -8.70
N SER A 146 11.82 9.87 -7.94
CA SER A 146 12.01 10.01 -6.50
C SER A 146 11.38 8.80 -5.79
N VAL A 147 12.20 7.82 -5.45
CA VAL A 147 11.78 6.63 -4.68
C VAL A 147 12.02 6.88 -3.19
N ASN A 148 10.95 6.80 -2.41
CA ASN A 148 10.99 6.96 -0.95
C ASN A 148 10.77 5.60 -0.29
N ILE A 149 11.67 5.24 0.64
CA ILE A 149 11.50 4.08 1.52
C ILE A 149 10.99 4.60 2.86
N MET A 150 9.93 4.01 3.36
CA MET A 150 9.28 4.47 4.57
C MET A 150 8.98 3.30 5.51
N GLN A 151 9.01 3.58 6.82
CA GLN A 151 8.64 2.64 7.87
C GLN A 151 7.50 3.22 8.68
N TYR A 152 6.51 2.39 8.99
CA TYR A 152 5.46 2.75 9.93
C TYR A 152 6.02 2.84 11.35
N GLN A 153 5.83 3.97 11.99
CA GLN A 153 6.17 4.16 13.39
C GLN A 153 4.88 4.37 14.17
N LYS A 154 4.59 3.38 15.02
CA LYS A 154 3.47 3.49 15.96
C LYS A 154 3.74 4.70 16.87
N THR A 155 2.93 5.72 16.75
CA THR A 155 2.99 6.83 17.71
C THR A 155 2.51 6.29 19.05
N ASN A 156 3.43 6.10 19.99
CA ASN A 156 3.07 5.88 21.38
C ASN A 156 2.50 7.21 21.90
N LEU A 157 1.19 7.33 21.88
CA LEU A 157 0.46 8.31 22.69
C LEU A 157 0.24 7.74 24.08
#